data_c3da5234d499f24871b405cae1297c8c
#
_entry.id   c3da5234d499f24871b405cae1297c8c
#
_cell.length_a   1.000
_cell.length_b   1.000
_cell.length_c   1.000
_cell.angle_alpha   90.00
_cell.angle_beta   90.00
_cell.angle_gamma   90.00
#
_symmetry.space_group_name_H-M   'P 1'
#
loop_
_entity.id
_entity.type
_entity.pdbx_description
1 polymer ?
#
loop_
_entity_poly.entity_id
_entity_poly.type
_entity_poly.pdbx_seq_one_letter_code
_entity_poly.pdbx_strand_id
1 'polypeptide(L)'
;MTNSTAVTTKNKAPLEAIKKEVVDVVESRVAGFVKSGELNLPPNYSPHNAMKAAWLQLQTIEDKKGNLVLTSCNRTTIANALLDMVVQGLNPSKKQCYFIAYGDKLICQRSYFGTMAVCKNVAGAKDIFAEVVYEGDEFVYEIARSRKIVRRHIQQLESIEPDKIRAAYC
;
A
#
# COMPACT_ATOMS: atom_id res chain seq x y z
N MET A 1 9.51 -33.81 33.63
CA MET A 1 8.61 -33.99 32.48
C MET A 1 8.73 -32.74 31.62
N THR A 2 9.59 -32.83 30.64
CA THR A 2 9.93 -31.71 29.72
C THR A 2 9.10 -31.87 28.44
N ASN A 3 8.05 -31.05 28.30
CA ASN A 3 7.31 -30.97 27.05
C ASN A 3 8.07 -30.03 26.09
N SER A 4 8.85 -30.64 25.21
CA SER A 4 9.45 -29.98 24.06
C SER A 4 8.37 -29.75 23.02
N THR A 5 7.99 -28.49 22.83
CA THR A 5 7.07 -28.08 21.77
C THR A 5 7.80 -28.19 20.43
N ALA A 6 7.56 -29.27 19.70
CA ALA A 6 8.03 -29.46 18.33
C ALA A 6 7.37 -28.40 17.43
N VAL A 7 8.10 -27.33 17.11
CA VAL A 7 7.73 -26.36 16.08
C VAL A 7 7.66 -27.08 14.75
N THR A 8 6.50 -27.17 14.20
CA THR A 8 6.11 -27.94 13.02
C THR A 8 6.86 -27.45 11.77
N THR A 9 7.85 -28.18 11.33
CA THR A 9 8.61 -27.96 10.08
C THR A 9 7.83 -28.31 8.79
N LYS A 10 6.54 -28.62 8.88
CA LYS A 10 5.74 -29.14 7.76
C LYS A 10 5.41 -28.15 6.62
N ASN A 11 5.65 -26.83 6.77
CA ASN A 11 5.20 -25.84 5.76
C ASN A 11 6.34 -25.10 5.02
N LYS A 12 7.61 -25.43 5.22
CA LYS A 12 8.71 -24.71 4.56
C LYS A 12 8.87 -25.01 3.08
N ALA A 13 8.80 -26.28 2.68
CA ALA A 13 8.99 -26.70 1.29
C ALA A 13 7.92 -26.13 0.32
N PRO A 14 6.61 -26.16 0.66
CA PRO A 14 5.61 -25.51 -0.20
C PRO A 14 5.79 -24.00 -0.33
N LEU A 15 6.16 -23.29 0.76
CA LEU A 15 6.37 -21.83 0.74
C LEU A 15 7.57 -21.41 -0.10
N GLU A 16 8.66 -22.17 -0.06
CA GLU A 16 9.84 -21.93 -0.89
C GLU A 16 9.54 -22.12 -2.39
N ALA A 17 8.75 -23.14 -2.73
CA ALA A 17 8.29 -23.35 -4.10
C ALA A 17 7.44 -22.17 -4.59
N ILE A 18 6.47 -21.73 -3.78
CA ILE A 18 5.62 -20.57 -4.09
C ILE A 18 6.46 -19.31 -4.28
N LYS A 19 7.41 -19.07 -3.40
CA LYS A 19 8.31 -17.91 -3.50
C LYS A 19 9.05 -17.91 -4.84
N LYS A 20 9.63 -19.04 -5.22
CA LYS A 20 10.35 -19.19 -6.49
C LYS A 20 9.44 -18.97 -7.70
N GLU A 21 8.22 -19.50 -7.66
CA GLU A 21 7.26 -19.35 -8.75
C GLU A 21 6.71 -17.94 -8.91
N VAL A 22 6.61 -17.18 -7.83
CA VAL A 22 5.92 -15.88 -7.83
C VAL A 22 6.91 -14.73 -7.63
N VAL A 23 7.65 -14.73 -6.52
CA VAL A 23 8.52 -13.59 -6.16
C VAL A 23 9.72 -13.50 -7.09
N ASP A 24 10.44 -14.59 -7.29
CA ASP A 24 11.65 -14.60 -8.10
C ASP A 24 11.34 -14.32 -9.58
N VAL A 25 10.17 -14.79 -10.07
CA VAL A 25 9.69 -14.49 -11.43
C VAL A 25 9.36 -13.01 -11.58
N VAL A 26 8.71 -12.40 -10.60
CA VAL A 26 8.39 -10.96 -10.64
C VAL A 26 9.67 -10.13 -10.53
N GLU A 27 10.60 -10.47 -9.64
CA GLU A 27 11.90 -9.78 -9.53
C GLU A 27 12.67 -9.83 -10.85
N SER A 28 12.72 -10.99 -11.51
CA SER A 28 13.37 -11.14 -12.81
C SER A 28 12.71 -10.28 -13.90
N ARG A 29 11.38 -10.23 -13.95
CA ARG A 29 10.64 -9.38 -14.91
C ARG A 29 10.89 -7.90 -14.65
N VAL A 30 10.83 -7.46 -13.40
CA VAL A 30 11.11 -6.07 -13.01
C VAL A 30 12.54 -5.68 -13.42
N ALA A 31 13.53 -6.53 -13.14
CA ALA A 31 14.90 -6.29 -13.55
C ALA A 31 15.04 -6.16 -15.08
N GLY A 32 14.31 -7.01 -15.84
CA GLY A 32 14.23 -6.92 -17.29
C GLY A 32 13.67 -5.59 -17.78
N PHE A 33 12.51 -5.16 -17.26
CA PHE A 33 11.86 -3.90 -17.63
C PHE A 33 12.70 -2.66 -17.27
N VAL A 34 13.38 -2.68 -16.14
CA VAL A 34 14.31 -1.60 -15.77
C VAL A 34 15.48 -1.53 -16.72
N LYS A 35 16.06 -2.70 -17.07
CA LYS A 35 17.20 -2.78 -18.00
C LYS A 35 16.83 -2.36 -19.42
N SER A 36 15.61 -2.69 -19.91
CA SER A 36 15.12 -2.27 -21.22
C SER A 36 14.66 -0.81 -21.28
N GLY A 37 14.55 -0.14 -20.13
CA GLY A 37 14.03 1.22 -20.04
C GLY A 37 12.50 1.32 -20.11
N GLU A 38 11.80 0.18 -20.10
CA GLU A 38 10.33 0.14 -20.11
C GLU A 38 9.72 0.53 -18.74
N LEU A 39 10.49 0.42 -17.67
CA LEU A 39 10.07 0.77 -16.31
C LEU A 39 11.08 1.72 -15.65
N ASN A 40 10.63 2.93 -15.33
CA ASN A 40 11.38 3.90 -14.54
C ASN A 40 10.90 3.87 -13.10
N LEU A 41 11.79 3.51 -12.19
CA LEU A 41 11.51 3.49 -10.76
C LEU A 41 11.91 4.82 -10.09
N PRO A 42 11.21 5.26 -9.03
CA PRO A 42 11.63 6.42 -8.26
C PRO A 42 13.06 6.27 -7.72
N PRO A 43 13.87 7.35 -7.66
CA PRO A 43 15.30 7.28 -7.28
C PRO A 43 15.55 6.61 -5.92
N ASN A 44 14.64 6.78 -4.96
CA ASN A 44 14.76 6.24 -3.60
C ASN A 44 13.92 4.97 -3.37
N TYR A 45 13.51 4.30 -4.45
CA TYR A 45 12.72 3.08 -4.37
C TYR A 45 13.60 1.84 -4.60
N SER A 46 13.56 0.89 -3.67
CA SER A 46 14.20 -0.42 -3.82
C SER A 46 13.13 -1.48 -4.06
N PRO A 47 12.97 -1.98 -5.29
CA PRO A 47 12.02 -3.03 -5.60
C PRO A 47 12.29 -4.30 -4.81
N HIS A 48 13.57 -4.66 -4.63
CA HIS A 48 13.96 -5.83 -3.85
C HIS A 48 13.53 -5.75 -2.38
N ASN A 49 13.69 -4.60 -1.72
CA ASN A 49 13.22 -4.42 -0.34
C ASN A 49 11.69 -4.43 -0.25
N ALA A 50 11.00 -3.83 -1.22
CA ALA A 50 9.55 -3.85 -1.28
C ALA A 50 9.01 -5.29 -1.49
N MET A 51 9.64 -6.08 -2.36
CA MET A 51 9.29 -7.47 -2.60
C MET A 51 9.53 -8.35 -1.36
N LYS A 52 10.63 -8.15 -0.63
CA LYS A 52 10.86 -8.84 0.65
C LYS A 52 9.79 -8.50 1.68
N ALA A 53 9.43 -7.22 1.81
CA ALA A 53 8.38 -6.78 2.73
C ALA A 53 7.01 -7.36 2.34
N ALA A 54 6.70 -7.38 1.04
CA ALA A 54 5.48 -8.00 0.52
C ALA A 54 5.43 -9.50 0.82
N TRP A 55 6.52 -10.20 0.56
CA TRP A 55 6.60 -11.63 0.84
C TRP A 55 6.36 -11.97 2.32
N LEU A 56 6.94 -11.21 3.24
CA LEU A 56 6.69 -11.39 4.67
C LEU A 56 5.22 -11.19 5.04
N GLN A 57 4.56 -10.18 4.45
CA GLN A 57 3.14 -9.94 4.71
C GLN A 57 2.26 -11.06 4.12
N LEU A 58 2.52 -11.49 2.88
CA LEU A 58 1.73 -12.53 2.21
C LEU A 58 1.70 -13.86 2.96
N GLN A 59 2.71 -14.14 3.79
CA GLN A 59 2.75 -15.34 4.62
C GLN A 59 1.75 -15.32 5.79
N THR A 60 1.21 -14.16 6.13
CA THR A 60 0.33 -13.96 7.28
C THR A 60 -1.06 -13.47 6.91
N ILE A 61 -1.27 -13.06 5.66
CA ILE A 61 -2.57 -12.58 5.20
C ILE A 61 -3.49 -13.76 4.93
N GLU A 62 -4.71 -13.68 5.45
CA GLU A 62 -5.78 -14.63 5.27
C GLU A 62 -6.91 -14.07 4.40
N ASP A 63 -7.60 -14.95 3.69
CA ASP A 63 -8.84 -14.63 2.99
C ASP A 63 -10.03 -14.53 3.97
N LYS A 64 -11.21 -14.18 3.48
CA LYS A 64 -12.44 -14.11 4.31
C LYS A 64 -12.84 -15.42 4.99
N LYS A 65 -12.25 -16.55 4.58
CA LYS A 65 -12.50 -17.89 5.12
C LYS A 65 -11.42 -18.34 6.11
N GLY A 66 -10.41 -17.49 6.39
CA GLY A 66 -9.28 -17.82 7.25
C GLY A 66 -8.20 -18.67 6.57
N ASN A 67 -8.19 -18.79 5.26
CA ASN A 67 -7.11 -19.49 4.54
C ASN A 67 -6.02 -18.50 4.13
N LEU A 68 -4.76 -18.93 4.23
CA LEU A 68 -3.63 -18.13 3.77
C LEU A 68 -3.75 -17.79 2.27
N VAL A 69 -3.59 -16.53 1.91
CA VAL A 69 -3.70 -16.06 0.51
C VAL A 69 -2.71 -16.76 -0.41
N LEU A 70 -1.55 -17.18 0.10
CA LEU A 70 -0.56 -17.95 -0.66
C LEU A 70 -1.09 -19.34 -1.09
N THR A 71 -2.12 -19.86 -0.47
CA THR A 71 -2.73 -21.15 -0.82
C THR A 71 -4.09 -21.01 -1.47
N SER A 72 -4.86 -19.98 -1.11
CA SER A 72 -6.23 -19.78 -1.59
C SER A 72 -6.30 -18.94 -2.87
N CYS A 73 -5.32 -18.07 -3.13
CA CYS A 73 -5.32 -17.23 -4.33
C CYS A 73 -4.52 -17.85 -5.48
N ASN A 74 -4.94 -17.50 -6.71
CA ASN A 74 -4.28 -17.90 -7.94
C ASN A 74 -2.88 -17.28 -8.04
N ARG A 75 -1.87 -18.08 -8.38
CA ARG A 75 -0.46 -17.66 -8.51
C ARG A 75 -0.27 -16.47 -9.44
N THR A 76 -0.98 -16.46 -10.55
CA THR A 76 -0.91 -15.34 -11.51
C THR A 76 -1.40 -14.03 -10.88
N THR A 77 -2.46 -14.07 -10.08
CA THR A 77 -2.97 -12.87 -9.41
C THR A 77 -2.04 -12.37 -8.31
N ILE A 78 -1.36 -13.28 -7.62
CA ILE A 78 -0.33 -12.92 -6.64
C ILE A 78 0.84 -12.23 -7.35
N ALA A 79 1.34 -12.80 -8.46
CA ALA A 79 2.41 -12.21 -9.26
C ALA A 79 2.01 -10.82 -9.80
N ASN A 80 0.79 -10.68 -10.30
CA ASN A 80 0.28 -9.39 -10.81
C ASN A 80 0.16 -8.35 -9.69
N ALA A 81 -0.30 -8.72 -8.50
CA ALA A 81 -0.39 -7.81 -7.35
C ALA A 81 1.01 -7.32 -6.90
N LEU A 82 2.01 -8.20 -6.92
CA LEU A 82 3.39 -7.83 -6.62
C LEU A 82 4.00 -6.93 -7.70
N LEU A 83 3.73 -7.22 -8.96
CA LEU A 83 4.19 -6.39 -10.08
C LEU A 83 3.55 -5.01 -10.02
N ASP A 84 2.24 -4.93 -9.78
CA ASP A 84 1.50 -3.66 -9.63
C ASP A 84 2.06 -2.81 -8.49
N MET A 85 2.38 -3.40 -7.34
CA MET A 85 3.08 -2.75 -6.24
C MET A 85 4.40 -2.10 -6.70
N VAL A 86 5.22 -2.84 -7.44
CA VAL A 86 6.54 -2.37 -7.88
C VAL A 86 6.42 -1.29 -8.95
N VAL A 87 5.53 -1.46 -9.94
CA VAL A 87 5.29 -0.48 -11.01
C VAL A 87 4.86 0.87 -10.44
N GLN A 88 4.05 0.86 -9.39
CA GLN A 88 3.64 2.09 -8.68
C GLN A 88 4.70 2.64 -7.72
N GLY A 89 5.82 1.95 -7.51
CA GLY A 89 6.86 2.34 -6.56
C GLY A 89 6.40 2.29 -5.10
N LEU A 90 5.52 1.37 -4.75
CA LEU A 90 4.92 1.25 -3.42
C LEU A 90 5.69 0.26 -2.54
N ASN A 91 5.73 0.55 -1.23
CA ASN A 91 6.35 -0.32 -0.24
C ASN A 91 5.33 -0.63 0.89
N PRO A 92 4.96 -1.90 1.08
CA PRO A 92 3.99 -2.29 2.09
C PRO A 92 4.52 -2.10 3.53
N SER A 93 5.84 -2.15 3.76
CA SER A 93 6.41 -1.85 5.09
C SER A 93 6.21 -0.39 5.51
N LYS A 94 6.01 0.52 4.53
CA LYS A 94 5.67 1.92 4.75
C LYS A 94 4.16 2.18 4.74
N LYS A 95 3.35 1.13 4.81
CA LYS A 95 1.88 1.19 4.74
C LYS A 95 1.35 1.88 3.46
N GLN A 96 2.11 1.85 2.37
CA GLN A 96 1.74 2.48 1.11
C GLN A 96 0.77 1.65 0.27
N CYS A 97 0.70 0.35 0.52
CA CYS A 97 -0.28 -0.55 -0.08
C CYS A 97 -0.61 -1.72 0.86
N TYR A 98 -1.71 -2.38 0.54
CA TYR A 98 -2.20 -3.58 1.21
C TYR A 98 -2.52 -4.66 0.18
N PHE A 99 -2.37 -5.93 0.56
CA PHE A 99 -2.78 -7.06 -0.26
C PHE A 99 -4.11 -7.59 0.27
N ILE A 100 -5.11 -7.65 -0.59
CA ILE A 100 -6.47 -8.05 -0.22
C ILE A 100 -6.93 -9.15 -1.15
N ALA A 101 -7.45 -10.25 -0.56
CA ALA A 101 -8.05 -11.35 -1.32
C ALA A 101 -9.52 -11.07 -1.62
N TYR A 102 -9.90 -11.15 -2.88
CA TYR A 102 -11.26 -11.14 -3.38
C TYR A 102 -11.54 -12.49 -4.06
N GLY A 103 -12.07 -13.44 -3.30
CA GLY A 103 -12.18 -14.83 -3.76
C GLY A 103 -10.80 -15.45 -3.96
N ASP A 104 -10.51 -15.93 -5.16
CA ASP A 104 -9.21 -16.49 -5.56
C ASP A 104 -8.23 -15.46 -6.14
N LYS A 105 -8.60 -14.17 -6.14
CA LYS A 105 -7.78 -13.10 -6.69
C LYS A 105 -7.14 -12.28 -5.57
N LEU A 106 -5.82 -12.13 -5.62
CA LEU A 106 -5.09 -11.17 -4.80
C LEU A 106 -4.97 -9.84 -5.53
N ILE A 107 -5.23 -8.74 -4.84
CA ILE A 107 -5.12 -7.38 -5.37
C ILE A 107 -4.18 -6.56 -4.48
N CYS A 108 -3.31 -5.76 -5.10
CA CYS A 108 -2.56 -4.71 -4.43
C CYS A 108 -3.41 -3.45 -4.37
N GLN A 109 -3.89 -3.09 -3.18
CA GLN A 109 -4.68 -1.88 -2.98
C GLN A 109 -3.80 -0.77 -2.44
N ARG A 110 -3.67 0.32 -3.18
CA ARG A 110 -2.94 1.51 -2.76
C ARG A 110 -3.66 2.21 -1.61
N SER A 111 -2.93 2.56 -0.56
CA SER A 111 -3.42 3.36 0.56
C SER A 111 -3.32 4.87 0.27
N TYR A 112 -3.83 5.69 1.18
CA TYR A 112 -3.63 7.13 1.10
C TYR A 112 -2.13 7.52 1.24
N PHE A 113 -1.35 6.84 2.07
CA PHE A 113 0.11 7.02 2.13
C PHE A 113 0.78 6.68 0.80
N GLY A 114 0.30 5.63 0.11
CA GLY A 114 0.75 5.28 -1.23
C GLY A 114 0.42 6.36 -2.25
N THR A 115 -0.79 6.92 -2.18
CA THR A 115 -1.18 8.04 -3.05
C THR A 115 -0.30 9.25 -2.82
N MET A 116 -0.03 9.62 -1.56
CA MET A 116 0.91 10.69 -1.22
C MET A 116 2.32 10.43 -1.77
N ALA A 117 2.81 9.18 -1.64
CA ALA A 117 4.12 8.81 -2.18
C ALA A 117 4.18 8.94 -3.71
N VAL A 118 3.15 8.49 -4.41
CA VAL A 118 3.05 8.62 -5.88
C VAL A 118 2.98 10.11 -6.28
N CYS A 119 2.17 10.92 -5.62
CA CYS A 119 2.09 12.36 -5.89
C CYS A 119 3.45 13.06 -5.70
N LYS A 120 4.19 12.72 -4.65
CA LYS A 120 5.54 13.25 -4.42
C LYS A 120 6.53 12.81 -5.50
N ASN A 121 6.49 11.55 -5.91
CA ASN A 121 7.44 10.99 -6.86
C ASN A 121 7.15 11.40 -8.31
N VAL A 122 5.88 11.49 -8.71
CA VAL A 122 5.48 11.72 -10.11
C VAL A 122 5.15 13.18 -10.37
N ALA A 123 4.40 13.82 -9.47
CA ALA A 123 3.94 15.21 -9.65
C ALA A 123 4.83 16.24 -8.95
N GLY A 124 5.88 15.81 -8.25
CA GLY A 124 6.78 16.71 -7.54
C GLY A 124 6.13 17.45 -6.37
N ALA A 125 5.05 16.91 -5.81
CA ALA A 125 4.40 17.49 -4.63
C ALA A 125 5.38 17.51 -3.46
N LYS A 126 5.63 18.70 -2.90
CA LYS A 126 6.55 18.87 -1.76
C LYS A 126 5.92 18.33 -0.49
N ASP A 127 4.70 18.79 -0.20
CA ASP A 127 3.93 18.40 0.96
C ASP A 127 2.47 18.19 0.59
N ILE A 128 1.80 17.32 1.35
CA ILE A 128 0.39 17.01 1.19
C ILE A 128 -0.19 17.03 2.59
N PHE A 129 -1.10 17.97 2.83
CA PHE A 129 -1.79 18.16 4.10
C PHE A 129 -3.26 17.91 3.89
N ALA A 130 -3.90 17.31 4.89
CA ALA A 130 -5.34 17.19 4.95
C ALA A 130 -5.81 17.72 6.30
N GLU A 131 -6.81 18.59 6.27
CA GLU A 131 -7.36 19.22 7.46
C GLU A 131 -8.87 19.01 7.52
N VAL A 132 -9.39 18.93 8.74
CA VAL A 132 -10.81 18.81 9.03
C VAL A 132 -11.33 20.13 9.55
N VAL A 133 -12.45 20.58 9.01
CA VAL A 133 -13.16 21.78 9.43
C VAL A 133 -14.31 21.35 10.34
N TYR A 134 -14.34 21.87 11.54
CA TYR A 134 -15.37 21.60 12.54
C TYR A 134 -16.38 22.74 12.64
N GLU A 135 -17.49 22.43 13.26
CA GLU A 135 -18.48 23.45 13.61
C GLU A 135 -17.90 24.43 14.63
N GLY A 136 -17.98 25.73 14.33
CA GLY A 136 -17.35 26.78 15.14
C GLY A 136 -15.98 27.24 14.65
N ASP A 137 -15.34 26.50 13.72
CA ASP A 137 -14.11 26.99 13.11
C ASP A 137 -14.35 28.23 12.25
N GLU A 138 -13.41 29.15 12.26
CA GLU A 138 -13.38 30.24 11.27
C GLU A 138 -12.81 29.66 9.95
N PHE A 139 -13.69 29.42 8.98
CA PHE A 139 -13.29 28.84 7.70
C PHE A 139 -13.75 29.70 6.53
N VAL A 140 -12.78 30.28 5.82
CA VAL A 140 -13.01 31.13 4.66
C VAL A 140 -12.36 30.55 3.43
N TYR A 141 -13.16 30.31 2.40
CA TYR A 141 -12.65 29.89 1.09
C TYR A 141 -13.33 30.66 -0.02
N GLU A 142 -12.71 30.71 -1.17
CA GLU A 142 -13.26 31.30 -2.39
C GLU A 142 -13.21 30.27 -3.53
N ILE A 143 -14.06 30.51 -4.53
CA ILE A 143 -14.03 29.75 -5.79
C ILE A 143 -13.48 30.68 -6.87
N ALA A 144 -12.25 30.41 -7.30
CA ALA A 144 -11.58 31.15 -8.37
C ALA A 144 -11.19 30.18 -9.51
N ARG A 145 -11.60 30.48 -10.73
CA ARG A 145 -11.32 29.65 -11.93
C ARG A 145 -11.67 28.16 -11.72
N SER A 146 -12.84 27.90 -11.19
CA SER A 146 -13.33 26.54 -10.86
C SER A 146 -12.50 25.78 -9.81
N ARG A 147 -11.63 26.46 -9.05
CA ARG A 147 -10.87 25.89 -7.95
C ARG A 147 -11.31 26.48 -6.63
N LYS A 148 -11.41 25.65 -5.60
CA LYS A 148 -11.62 26.10 -4.22
C LYS A 148 -10.28 26.46 -3.63
N ILE A 149 -10.14 27.68 -3.13
CA ILE A 149 -8.92 28.22 -2.53
C ILE A 149 -9.24 28.53 -1.07
N VAL A 150 -8.64 27.82 -0.14
CA VAL A 150 -8.77 28.15 1.29
C VAL A 150 -7.95 29.39 1.58
N ARG A 151 -8.61 30.42 2.13
CA ARG A 151 -7.98 31.69 2.50
C ARG A 151 -7.61 31.73 3.97
N ARG A 152 -8.44 31.15 4.81
CA ARG A 152 -8.24 31.14 6.25
C ARG A 152 -8.91 29.92 6.86
N HIS A 153 -8.23 29.26 7.78
CA HIS A 153 -8.77 28.24 8.67
C HIS A 153 -8.17 28.43 10.06
N ILE A 154 -9.02 28.74 11.04
CA ILE A 154 -8.65 28.78 12.45
C ILE A 154 -9.54 27.78 13.16
N GLN A 155 -8.91 26.72 13.65
CA GLN A 155 -9.59 25.65 14.37
C GLN A 155 -9.83 26.04 15.82
N GLN A 156 -11.04 25.79 16.31
CA GLN A 156 -11.40 25.94 17.72
C GLN A 156 -11.20 24.60 18.42
N LEU A 157 -10.35 24.57 19.44
CA LEU A 157 -9.99 23.31 20.15
C LEU A 157 -11.22 22.64 20.79
N GLU A 158 -12.19 23.41 21.26
CA GLU A 158 -13.41 22.92 21.88
C GLU A 158 -14.38 22.26 20.88
N SER A 159 -14.14 22.44 19.59
CA SER A 159 -14.97 21.90 18.50
C SER A 159 -14.47 20.59 17.94
N ILE A 160 -13.34 20.06 18.40
CA ILE A 160 -12.71 18.84 17.85
C ILE A 160 -13.49 17.60 18.34
N GLU A 161 -14.62 17.36 17.74
CA GLU A 161 -15.47 16.17 17.98
C GLU A 161 -15.97 15.60 16.65
N PRO A 162 -16.05 14.25 16.51
CA PRO A 162 -16.47 13.61 15.28
C PRO A 162 -17.82 14.08 14.74
N ASP A 163 -18.77 14.36 15.63
CA ASP A 163 -20.13 14.79 15.29
C ASP A 163 -20.20 16.24 14.80
N LYS A 164 -19.14 17.02 15.03
CA LYS A 164 -19.03 18.42 14.62
C LYS A 164 -18.26 18.61 13.29
N ILE A 165 -17.91 17.52 12.59
CA ILE A 165 -17.22 17.62 11.31
C ILE A 165 -18.16 18.23 10.26
N ARG A 166 -17.74 19.33 9.63
CA ARG A 166 -18.46 20.05 8.56
C ARG A 166 -17.87 19.80 7.18
N ALA A 167 -16.55 19.74 7.08
CA ALA A 167 -15.84 19.54 5.84
C ALA A 167 -14.43 18.99 6.07
N ALA A 168 -13.79 18.59 5.00
CA ALA A 168 -12.36 18.32 4.97
C ALA A 168 -11.79 18.85 3.65
N TYR A 169 -10.51 19.22 3.68
CA TYR A 169 -9.79 19.67 2.47
C TYR A 169 -8.36 19.15 2.49
N CYS A 170 -7.77 19.10 1.28
CA CYS A 170 -6.39 18.65 1.06
C CYS A 170 -5.73 19.58 0.04
#